data_08dfcd9e9ad9759410de86fbf88132fb
#
_entry.id   08dfcd9e9ad9759410de86fbf88132fb
#
_cell.length_a   1.000
_cell.length_b   1.000
_cell.length_c   1.000
_cell.angle_alpha   90.00
_cell.angle_beta   90.00
_cell.angle_gamma   90.00
#
_symmetry.space_group_name_H-M   'P 1'
#
loop_
_entity.id
_entity.type
_entity.pdbx_description
1 polymer ?
#
loop_
_entity_poly.entity_id
_entity_poly.type
_entity_poly.pdbx_seq_one_letter_code
_entity_poly.pdbx_strand_id
1 'polypeptide(L)'
;MKTKAVVFDAYGTLFDVNSAAEKCKSKIGDNWEDFANFWRTTQLEYTWLRSLMKRHKNFWQITEDSLDKSMKVFNIDENMRKDLLNLYKVLSPYPEVKEVLQNLKKKNLKLAILSNGTPNLLNELVASNNLTSLFDDLFSVEEVGIFK
;
A
#
# COMPACT_ATOMS: atom_id res chain seq x y z
N MET A 1 -2.77 -21.39 24.49
CA MET A 1 -2.40 -19.96 24.46
C MET A 1 -3.58 -19.14 23.94
N LYS A 2 -3.91 -17.99 24.56
CA LYS A 2 -5.00 -17.13 24.07
C LYS A 2 -4.39 -15.98 23.26
N THR A 3 -4.83 -15.78 22.01
CA THR A 3 -4.43 -14.63 21.17
C THR A 3 -4.74 -13.31 21.88
N LYS A 4 -3.77 -12.39 21.91
CA LYS A 4 -3.91 -11.06 22.54
C LYS A 4 -3.85 -9.92 21.54
N ALA A 5 -3.19 -10.15 20.41
CA ALA A 5 -3.00 -9.17 19.34
C ALA A 5 -3.08 -9.81 17.96
N VAL A 6 -3.45 -9.01 16.96
CA VAL A 6 -3.40 -9.35 15.55
C VAL A 6 -2.60 -8.27 14.83
N VAL A 7 -1.62 -8.68 14.03
CA VAL A 7 -0.79 -7.79 13.24
C VAL A 7 -1.06 -8.05 11.77
N PHE A 8 -1.40 -7.01 11.02
CA PHE A 8 -1.75 -7.08 9.60
C PHE A 8 -0.65 -6.50 8.73
N ASP A 9 -0.51 -7.05 7.52
CA ASP A 9 0.08 -6.30 6.43
C ASP A 9 -0.91 -5.22 5.95
N ALA A 10 -0.42 -4.20 5.24
CA ALA A 10 -1.27 -3.12 4.72
C ALA A 10 -1.62 -3.33 3.24
N TYR A 11 -0.62 -3.21 2.36
CA TYR A 11 -0.78 -3.13 0.91
C TYR A 11 -1.05 -4.50 0.27
N GLY A 12 -2.28 -4.72 -0.21
CA GLY A 12 -2.75 -6.00 -0.75
C GLY A 12 -3.35 -6.94 0.30
N THR A 13 -3.45 -6.49 1.57
CA THR A 13 -4.10 -7.24 2.67
C THR A 13 -5.27 -6.45 3.24
N LEU A 14 -5.05 -5.24 3.70
CA LEU A 14 -6.11 -4.33 4.17
C LEU A 14 -6.57 -3.37 3.07
N PHE A 15 -5.65 -2.95 2.21
CA PHE A 15 -5.89 -1.93 1.19
C PHE A 15 -5.60 -2.48 -0.21
N ASP A 16 -6.55 -2.25 -1.11
CA ASP A 16 -6.46 -2.67 -2.51
C ASP A 16 -5.48 -1.76 -3.27
N VAL A 17 -4.34 -2.33 -3.63
CA VAL A 17 -3.26 -1.63 -4.35
C VAL A 17 -3.65 -1.23 -5.77
N ASN A 18 -4.64 -1.90 -6.37
CA ASN A 18 -5.12 -1.61 -7.71
C ASN A 18 -6.11 -0.43 -7.73
N SER A 19 -6.68 -0.07 -6.57
CA SER A 19 -7.71 0.96 -6.48
C SER A 19 -7.28 2.35 -6.98
N ALA A 20 -5.98 2.68 -6.98
CA ALA A 20 -5.46 3.91 -7.56
C ALA A 20 -5.61 3.93 -9.09
N ALA A 21 -5.19 2.86 -9.77
CA ALA A 21 -5.33 2.72 -11.21
C ALA A 21 -6.81 2.55 -11.63
N GLU A 22 -7.59 1.81 -10.86
CA GLU A 22 -9.03 1.63 -11.09
C GLU A 22 -9.77 2.97 -11.13
N LYS A 23 -9.49 3.88 -10.20
CA LYS A 23 -10.07 5.24 -10.19
C LYS A 23 -9.69 6.06 -11.42
N CYS A 24 -8.61 5.69 -12.11
CA CYS A 24 -8.15 6.31 -13.34
C CYS A 24 -8.48 5.50 -14.61
N LYS A 25 -9.23 4.40 -14.52
CA LYS A 25 -9.48 3.48 -15.64
C LYS A 25 -10.02 4.14 -16.91
N SER A 26 -10.86 5.15 -16.77
CA SER A 26 -11.40 5.88 -17.93
C SER A 26 -10.33 6.65 -18.72
N LYS A 27 -9.22 7.01 -18.08
CA LYS A 27 -8.07 7.71 -18.69
C LYS A 27 -6.99 6.73 -19.15
N ILE A 28 -6.78 5.64 -18.42
CA ILE A 28 -5.81 4.59 -18.74
C ILE A 28 -6.29 3.74 -19.91
N GLY A 29 -7.62 3.47 -20.01
CA GLY A 29 -8.22 2.60 -21.01
C GLY A 29 -8.31 1.14 -20.56
N ASP A 30 -8.56 0.24 -21.55
CA ASP A 30 -8.88 -1.17 -21.30
C ASP A 30 -7.75 -1.96 -20.60
N ASN A 31 -6.52 -1.51 -20.71
CA ASN A 31 -5.34 -2.15 -20.11
C ASN A 31 -5.07 -1.71 -18.65
N TRP A 32 -6.02 -1.06 -17.97
CA TRP A 32 -5.79 -0.51 -16.64
C TRP A 32 -5.44 -1.60 -15.59
N GLU A 33 -6.03 -2.80 -15.69
CA GLU A 33 -5.72 -3.93 -14.80
C GLU A 33 -4.30 -4.44 -14.99
N ASP A 34 -3.89 -4.64 -16.24
CA ASP A 34 -2.53 -5.06 -16.59
C ASP A 34 -1.50 -4.02 -16.12
N PHE A 35 -1.80 -2.73 -16.30
CA PHE A 35 -0.98 -1.64 -15.80
C PHE A 35 -0.87 -1.69 -14.27
N ALA A 36 -1.99 -1.83 -13.55
CA ALA A 36 -2.01 -1.90 -12.09
C ALA A 36 -1.20 -3.09 -11.57
N ASN A 37 -1.39 -4.27 -12.15
CA ASN A 37 -0.67 -5.50 -11.81
C ASN A 37 0.84 -5.36 -12.11
N PHE A 38 1.20 -4.77 -13.24
CA PHE A 38 2.60 -4.53 -13.59
C PHE A 38 3.26 -3.53 -12.63
N TRP A 39 2.56 -2.44 -12.26
CA TRP A 39 3.04 -1.47 -11.28
C TRP A 39 3.31 -2.15 -9.94
N ARG A 40 2.34 -2.94 -9.45
CA ARG A 40 2.49 -3.68 -8.18
C ARG A 40 3.63 -4.69 -8.23
N THR A 41 3.72 -5.49 -9.27
CA THR A 41 4.79 -6.48 -9.43
C THR A 41 6.16 -5.81 -9.46
N THR A 42 6.32 -4.76 -10.26
CA THR A 42 7.56 -3.98 -10.33
C THR A 42 7.95 -3.36 -8.98
N GLN A 43 6.97 -2.86 -8.23
CA GLN A 43 7.19 -2.31 -6.89
C GLN A 43 7.74 -3.38 -5.94
N LEU A 44 7.17 -4.58 -5.92
CA LEU A 44 7.64 -5.69 -5.10
C LEU A 44 9.04 -6.15 -5.52
N GLU A 45 9.29 -6.32 -6.81
CA GLU A 45 10.62 -6.66 -7.34
C GLU A 45 11.68 -5.65 -6.89
N TYR A 46 11.36 -4.36 -6.94
CA TYR A 46 12.29 -3.30 -6.51
C TYR A 46 12.58 -3.35 -5.02
N THR A 47 11.60 -3.68 -4.16
CA THR A 47 11.86 -3.88 -2.73
C THR A 47 12.84 -5.04 -2.50
N TRP A 48 12.64 -6.18 -3.18
CA TRP A 48 13.51 -7.36 -3.06
C TRP A 48 14.92 -7.08 -3.58
N LEU A 49 15.04 -6.50 -4.77
CA LEU A 49 16.34 -6.15 -5.35
C LEU A 49 17.11 -5.17 -4.48
N ARG A 50 16.46 -4.16 -3.92
CA ARG A 50 17.10 -3.20 -3.02
C ARG A 50 17.57 -3.86 -1.72
N SER A 51 16.79 -4.76 -1.15
CA SER A 51 17.20 -5.54 0.03
C SER A 51 18.41 -6.41 -0.27
N LEU A 52 18.41 -7.15 -1.39
CA LEU A 52 19.52 -8.01 -1.82
C LEU A 52 20.81 -7.21 -2.08
N MET A 53 20.68 -6.05 -2.72
CA MET A 53 21.82 -5.16 -3.01
C MET A 53 22.32 -4.38 -1.79
N LYS A 54 21.61 -4.44 -0.64
CA LYS A 54 21.84 -3.60 0.56
C LYS A 54 21.83 -2.10 0.22
N ARG A 55 20.93 -1.68 -0.68
CA ARG A 55 20.75 -0.31 -1.13
C ARG A 55 19.32 0.14 -0.86
N HIS A 56 18.99 0.28 0.42
CA HIS A 56 17.67 0.69 0.85
C HIS A 56 17.27 2.06 0.25
N LYS A 57 16.05 2.17 -0.18
CA LYS A 57 15.29 3.41 -0.41
C LYS A 57 13.93 3.23 0.23
N ASN A 58 13.32 4.30 0.72
CA ASN A 58 12.01 4.20 1.34
C ASN A 58 10.93 3.72 0.36
N PHE A 59 9.87 3.17 0.89
CA PHE A 59 8.81 2.56 0.09
C PHE A 59 8.11 3.56 -0.85
N TRP A 60 8.03 4.84 -0.47
CA TRP A 60 7.46 5.85 -1.35
C TRP A 60 8.31 6.04 -2.62
N GLN A 61 9.62 6.15 -2.47
CA GLN A 61 10.53 6.24 -3.61
C GLN A 61 10.43 5.00 -4.52
N ILE A 62 10.29 3.81 -3.93
CA ILE A 62 10.05 2.58 -4.69
C ILE A 62 8.73 2.64 -5.47
N THR A 63 7.68 3.18 -4.84
CA THR A 63 6.37 3.37 -5.48
C THR A 63 6.47 4.32 -6.68
N GLU A 64 7.19 5.42 -6.55
CA GLU A 64 7.44 6.37 -7.63
C GLU A 64 8.28 5.75 -8.76
N ASP A 65 9.43 5.14 -8.43
CA ASP A 65 10.33 4.51 -9.40
C ASP A 65 9.60 3.40 -10.21
N SER A 66 8.75 2.60 -9.56
CA SER A 66 7.97 1.54 -10.20
C SER A 66 6.82 2.09 -11.05
N LEU A 67 6.17 3.18 -10.61
CA LEU A 67 5.16 3.86 -11.41
C LEU A 67 5.77 4.41 -12.70
N ASP A 68 6.90 5.10 -12.61
CA ASP A 68 7.58 5.70 -13.77
C ASP A 68 7.94 4.64 -14.82
N LYS A 69 8.41 3.46 -14.38
CA LYS A 69 8.63 2.31 -15.27
C LYS A 69 7.34 1.82 -15.91
N SER A 70 6.28 1.66 -15.11
CA SER A 70 5.00 1.13 -15.58
C SER A 70 4.34 2.07 -16.59
N MET A 71 4.36 3.37 -16.32
CA MET A 71 3.84 4.39 -17.25
C MET A 71 4.54 4.35 -18.60
N LYS A 72 5.86 4.16 -18.62
CA LYS A 72 6.63 4.01 -19.88
C LYS A 72 6.24 2.74 -20.63
N VAL A 73 6.11 1.61 -19.95
CA VAL A 73 5.77 0.31 -20.59
C VAL A 73 4.38 0.35 -21.21
N PHE A 74 3.42 0.99 -20.54
CA PHE A 74 2.03 1.06 -20.99
C PHE A 74 1.68 2.34 -21.78
N ASN A 75 2.67 3.20 -22.06
CA ASN A 75 2.49 4.49 -22.73
C ASN A 75 1.41 5.37 -22.08
N ILE A 76 1.39 5.41 -20.75
CA ILE A 76 0.48 6.26 -19.99
C ILE A 76 0.98 7.70 -20.00
N ASP A 77 0.05 8.66 -20.20
CA ASP A 77 0.34 10.09 -20.23
C ASP A 77 1.01 10.55 -18.91
N GLU A 78 2.15 11.23 -19.04
CA GLU A 78 2.93 11.74 -17.90
C GLU A 78 2.11 12.65 -16.97
N ASN A 79 1.11 13.36 -17.49
CA ASN A 79 0.21 14.20 -16.70
C ASN A 79 -0.57 13.38 -15.64
N MET A 80 -0.73 12.07 -15.82
CA MET A 80 -1.42 11.21 -14.86
C MET A 80 -0.56 10.81 -13.65
N ARG A 81 0.77 11.00 -13.72
CA ARG A 81 1.70 10.60 -12.66
C ARG A 81 1.29 11.13 -11.29
N LYS A 82 1.01 12.41 -11.22
CA LYS A 82 0.62 13.08 -9.96
C LYS A 82 -0.71 12.54 -9.41
N ASP A 83 -1.68 12.31 -10.28
CA ASP A 83 -3.00 11.80 -9.89
C ASP A 83 -2.87 10.37 -9.34
N LEU A 84 -2.14 9.49 -10.03
CA LEU A 84 -1.91 8.11 -9.60
C LEU A 84 -1.18 8.04 -8.25
N LEU A 85 -0.14 8.86 -8.05
CA LEU A 85 0.59 8.94 -6.79
C LEU A 85 -0.30 9.47 -5.64
N ASN A 86 -1.11 10.49 -5.89
CA ASN A 86 -2.04 11.00 -4.89
C ASN A 86 -3.09 9.95 -4.50
N LEU A 87 -3.62 9.19 -5.48
CA LEU A 87 -4.57 8.11 -5.23
C LEU A 87 -3.92 6.93 -4.49
N TYR A 88 -2.63 6.67 -4.75
CA TYR A 88 -1.89 5.62 -4.03
C TYR A 88 -1.75 5.90 -2.53
N LYS A 89 -1.70 7.16 -2.12
CA LYS A 89 -1.67 7.55 -0.70
C LYS A 89 -2.96 7.25 0.04
N VAL A 90 -4.08 7.16 -0.69
CA VAL A 90 -5.44 7.01 -0.15
C VAL A 90 -6.16 5.81 -0.78
N LEU A 91 -5.45 4.69 -0.92
CA LEU A 91 -6.01 3.45 -1.44
C LEU A 91 -7.30 3.05 -0.70
N SER A 92 -8.22 2.44 -1.43
CA SER A 92 -9.45 1.92 -0.83
C SER A 92 -9.17 0.65 -0.02
N PRO A 93 -9.76 0.48 1.16
CA PRO A 93 -9.71 -0.80 1.87
C PRO A 93 -10.59 -1.82 1.12
N TYR A 94 -10.28 -3.11 1.31
CA TYR A 94 -11.22 -4.15 0.87
C TYR A 94 -12.54 -4.04 1.63
N PRO A 95 -13.67 -4.44 1.03
CA PRO A 95 -15.01 -4.17 1.57
C PRO A 95 -15.22 -4.69 3.01
N GLU A 96 -14.64 -5.84 3.34
CA GLU A 96 -14.77 -6.50 4.64
C GLU A 96 -13.91 -5.92 5.76
N VAL A 97 -12.88 -5.14 5.42
CA VAL A 97 -11.82 -4.71 6.38
C VAL A 97 -12.39 -4.02 7.60
N LYS A 98 -13.26 -3.02 7.40
CA LYS A 98 -13.79 -2.23 8.51
C LYS A 98 -14.58 -3.08 9.50
N GLU A 99 -15.44 -3.95 8.99
CA GLU A 99 -16.26 -4.85 9.82
C GLU A 99 -15.39 -5.85 10.59
N VAL A 100 -14.41 -6.47 9.91
CA VAL A 100 -13.49 -7.43 10.53
C VAL A 100 -12.70 -6.78 11.67
N LEU A 101 -12.12 -5.58 11.43
CA LEU A 101 -11.37 -4.87 12.46
C LEU A 101 -12.25 -4.51 13.67
N GLN A 102 -13.47 -4.03 13.44
CA GLN A 102 -14.43 -3.74 14.51
C GLN A 102 -14.78 -4.99 15.33
N ASN A 103 -14.98 -6.12 14.67
CA ASN A 103 -15.30 -7.38 15.32
C ASN A 103 -14.12 -7.93 16.16
N LEU A 104 -12.89 -7.71 15.72
CA LEU A 104 -11.69 -8.05 16.48
C LEU A 104 -11.52 -7.13 17.71
N LYS A 105 -11.78 -5.84 17.58
CA LYS A 105 -11.78 -4.89 18.71
C LYS A 105 -12.81 -5.25 19.76
N LYS A 106 -14.03 -5.66 19.37
CA LYS A 106 -15.07 -6.15 20.30
C LYS A 106 -14.61 -7.37 21.11
N LYS A 107 -13.66 -8.15 20.58
CA LYS A 107 -13.03 -9.28 21.31
C LYS A 107 -11.86 -8.86 22.20
N ASN A 108 -11.66 -7.56 22.40
CA ASN A 108 -10.56 -6.97 23.17
C ASN A 108 -9.17 -7.35 22.67
N LEU A 109 -9.01 -7.53 21.35
CA LEU A 109 -7.71 -7.76 20.74
C LEU A 109 -7.01 -6.43 20.43
N LYS A 110 -5.70 -6.39 20.63
CA LYS A 110 -4.84 -5.33 20.10
C LYS A 110 -4.68 -5.52 18.60
N LEU A 111 -4.78 -4.43 17.82
CA LEU A 111 -4.64 -4.46 16.39
C LEU A 111 -3.48 -3.55 15.96
N ALA A 112 -2.59 -4.08 15.14
CA ALA A 112 -1.47 -3.31 14.61
C ALA A 112 -1.27 -3.59 13.13
N ILE A 113 -0.60 -2.67 12.44
CA ILE A 113 -0.08 -2.88 11.09
C ILE A 113 1.44 -3.03 11.17
N LEU A 114 1.99 -3.98 10.40
CA LEU A 114 3.43 -4.07 10.09
C LEU A 114 3.59 -4.05 8.58
N SER A 115 4.18 -2.99 8.03
CA SER A 115 4.19 -2.75 6.60
C SER A 115 5.53 -2.23 6.07
N ASN A 116 5.75 -2.44 4.77
CA ASN A 116 6.81 -1.78 4.01
C ASN A 116 6.58 -0.27 3.82
N GLY A 117 5.34 0.21 3.98
CA GLY A 117 4.98 1.63 3.86
C GLY A 117 5.74 2.52 4.85
N THR A 118 6.09 3.73 4.42
CA THR A 118 6.67 4.72 5.34
C THR A 118 5.67 5.12 6.42
N PRO A 119 6.12 5.61 7.60
CA PRO A 119 5.21 6.04 8.67
C PRO A 119 4.16 7.06 8.18
N ASN A 120 4.58 8.03 7.38
CA ASN A 120 3.68 9.05 6.85
C ASN A 120 2.62 8.46 5.92
N LEU A 121 3.01 7.54 5.01
CA LEU A 121 2.07 6.86 4.13
C LEU A 121 1.04 6.04 4.90
N LEU A 122 1.48 5.29 5.92
CA LEU A 122 0.58 4.47 6.73
C LEU A 122 -0.42 5.33 7.51
N ASN A 123 0.04 6.43 8.12
CA ASN A 123 -0.83 7.36 8.82
C ASN A 123 -1.87 8.00 7.88
N GLU A 124 -1.44 8.48 6.70
CA GLU A 124 -2.33 9.08 5.71
C GLU A 124 -3.36 8.06 5.20
N LEU A 125 -2.93 6.84 4.91
CA LEU A 125 -3.76 5.76 4.40
C LEU A 125 -4.84 5.33 5.41
N VAL A 126 -4.47 5.15 6.67
CA VAL A 126 -5.38 4.76 7.75
C VAL A 126 -6.35 5.90 8.08
N ALA A 127 -5.87 7.15 8.10
CA ALA A 127 -6.69 8.33 8.40
C ALA A 127 -7.71 8.61 7.30
N SER A 128 -7.32 8.56 6.03
CA SER A 128 -8.20 8.81 4.88
C SER A 128 -9.38 7.81 4.81
N ASN A 129 -9.22 6.63 5.37
CA ASN A 129 -10.24 5.58 5.42
C ASN A 129 -11.01 5.52 6.76
N ASN A 130 -10.79 6.47 7.69
CA ASN A 130 -11.42 6.52 9.01
C ASN A 130 -11.18 5.24 9.83
N LEU A 131 -9.98 4.67 9.77
CA LEU A 131 -9.59 3.45 10.47
C LEU A 131 -8.64 3.71 11.66
N THR A 132 -8.21 4.96 11.90
CA THR A 132 -7.21 5.33 12.91
C THR A 132 -7.58 4.81 14.32
N SER A 133 -8.85 4.92 14.71
CA SER A 133 -9.31 4.48 16.04
C SER A 133 -9.35 2.96 16.23
N LEU A 134 -9.18 2.19 15.15
CA LEU A 134 -9.21 0.73 15.20
C LEU A 134 -7.82 0.12 15.43
N PHE A 135 -6.74 0.85 15.12
CA PHE A 135 -5.38 0.37 15.34
C PHE A 135 -4.78 0.93 16.62
N ASP A 136 -4.10 0.07 17.36
CA ASP A 136 -3.31 0.45 18.53
C ASP A 136 -1.92 0.94 18.13
N ASP A 137 -1.31 0.35 17.07
CA ASP A 137 0.02 0.70 16.58
C ASP A 137 0.15 0.54 15.06
N LEU A 138 1.04 1.34 14.46
CA LEU A 138 1.45 1.26 13.06
C LEU A 138 2.97 1.14 12.97
N PHE A 139 3.47 -0.04 12.59
CA PHE A 139 4.89 -0.32 12.46
C PHE A 139 5.34 -0.25 11.01
N SER A 140 6.38 0.51 10.76
CA SER A 140 7.03 0.63 9.45
C SER A 140 8.38 -0.06 9.46
N VAL A 141 8.72 -0.79 8.39
CA VAL A 141 10.05 -1.36 8.20
C VAL A 141 11.15 -0.30 8.02
N GLU A 142 10.79 0.96 7.79
CA GLU A 142 11.75 2.07 7.69
C GLU A 142 12.58 2.21 8.97
N GLU A 143 12.06 1.82 10.13
CA GLU A 143 12.79 1.83 11.41
C GLU A 143 13.99 0.90 11.43
N VAL A 144 13.97 -0.16 10.61
CA VAL A 144 15.06 -1.13 10.49
C VAL A 144 15.79 -1.06 9.13
N GLY A 145 15.23 -0.34 8.15
CA GLY A 145 15.85 -0.13 6.83
C GLY A 145 15.93 -1.39 5.96
N ILE A 146 15.07 -2.38 6.18
CA ILE A 146 14.99 -3.63 5.40
C ILE A 146 13.52 -3.95 5.12
N PHE A 147 13.18 -4.16 3.85
CA PHE A 147 11.84 -4.60 3.46
C PHE A 147 11.57 -6.04 3.92
N LYS A 148 10.33 -6.28 4.34
CA LYS A 148 9.85 -7.62 4.69
C LYS A 148 9.47 -8.41 3.44
#